data_6a08d15a3eed2d2fb69de49afd99fd97
#
_entry.id   6a08d15a3eed2d2fb69de49afd99fd97
#
_cell.length_a   1.000
_cell.length_b   1.000
_cell.length_c   1.000
_cell.angle_alpha   90.00
_cell.angle_beta   90.00
_cell.angle_gamma   90.00
#
_symmetry.space_group_name_H-M   'P 1'
#
loop_
_entity.id
_entity.type
_entity.pdbx_description
1 polymer ?
#
loop_
_entity_poly.entity_id
_entity_poly.type
_entity_poly.pdbx_seq_one_letter_code
_entity_poly.pdbx_strand_id
1 'polypeptide(L)'
;MRAPLSWIKEFVDIPASVTPEQISDGLIRVGFEVEEIIKQGADLIGPLKFAKVLSIEEITEFKKPIRYVGLDCGEGQTRYVICGATNFAVGDLIVAALPGAVLPGDFKIGARETYGKTSNGM
;
A
#
# COMPACT_ATOMS: atom_id res chain seq x y z
N MET A 1 -16.83 12.09 14.22
CA MET A 1 -16.50 10.68 14.62
C MET A 1 -16.32 9.86 13.34
N ARG A 2 -15.34 8.94 13.28
CA ARG A 2 -15.18 8.02 12.16
C ARG A 2 -15.61 6.62 12.58
N ALA A 3 -16.48 5.97 11.79
CA ALA A 3 -16.95 4.63 12.03
C ALA A 3 -16.60 3.74 10.80
N PRO A 4 -15.59 2.85 10.90
CA PRO A 4 -15.28 1.91 9.85
C PRO A 4 -16.47 0.97 9.60
N LEU A 5 -16.82 0.76 8.34
CA LEU A 5 -17.93 -0.14 7.98
C LEU A 5 -17.71 -1.58 8.46
N SER A 6 -16.45 -2.03 8.53
CA SER A 6 -16.09 -3.33 9.11
C SER A 6 -16.53 -3.47 10.57
N TRP A 7 -16.38 -2.40 11.36
CA TRP A 7 -16.82 -2.39 12.75
C TRP A 7 -18.34 -2.38 12.88
N ILE A 8 -19.02 -1.60 12.04
CA ILE A 8 -20.49 -1.57 12.05
C ILE A 8 -21.05 -2.98 11.77
N LYS A 9 -20.41 -3.72 10.85
CA LYS A 9 -20.81 -5.11 10.51
C LYS A 9 -20.61 -6.12 11.64
N GLU A 10 -19.83 -5.81 12.67
CA GLU A 10 -19.68 -6.67 13.84
C GLU A 10 -20.93 -6.64 14.75
N PHE A 11 -21.74 -5.58 14.64
CA PHE A 11 -22.92 -5.35 15.47
C PHE A 11 -24.25 -5.47 14.72
N VAL A 12 -24.21 -5.37 13.39
CA VAL A 12 -25.40 -5.37 12.53
C VAL A 12 -25.14 -6.18 11.26
N ASP A 13 -26.07 -7.09 10.95
CA ASP A 13 -26.05 -7.84 9.70
C ASP A 13 -26.40 -6.91 8.53
N ILE A 14 -25.39 -6.56 7.73
CA ILE A 14 -25.55 -5.75 6.54
C ILE A 14 -25.34 -6.64 5.32
N PRO A 15 -26.36 -6.86 4.49
CA PRO A 15 -26.23 -7.64 3.26
C PRO A 15 -25.12 -7.10 2.34
N ALA A 16 -24.42 -8.00 1.66
CA ALA A 16 -23.33 -7.62 0.75
C ALA A 16 -23.77 -6.72 -0.42
N SER A 17 -25.07 -6.73 -0.75
CA SER A 17 -25.68 -5.88 -1.79
C SER A 17 -25.88 -4.43 -1.36
N VAL A 18 -25.79 -4.12 -0.06
CA VAL A 18 -25.99 -2.76 0.46
C VAL A 18 -24.69 -1.98 0.35
N THR A 19 -24.74 -0.85 -0.35
CA THR A 19 -23.58 0.00 -0.56
C THR A 19 -23.35 0.97 0.62
N PRO A 20 -22.13 1.49 0.81
CA PRO A 20 -21.86 2.52 1.82
C PRO A 20 -22.74 3.77 1.67
N GLU A 21 -23.06 4.15 0.43
CA GLU A 21 -23.94 5.28 0.12
C GLU A 21 -25.37 5.02 0.64
N GLN A 22 -25.91 3.81 0.45
CA GLN A 22 -27.22 3.43 0.96
C GLN A 22 -27.27 3.40 2.49
N ILE A 23 -26.16 3.02 3.13
CA ILE A 23 -26.05 3.08 4.61
C ILE A 23 -26.06 4.52 5.07
N SER A 24 -25.30 5.41 4.41
CA SER A 24 -25.28 6.84 4.67
C SER A 24 -26.69 7.44 4.57
N ASP A 25 -27.40 7.15 3.49
CA ASP A 25 -28.78 7.61 3.28
C ASP A 25 -29.72 7.12 4.38
N GLY A 26 -29.57 5.88 4.81
CA GLY A 26 -30.33 5.31 5.93
C GLY A 26 -30.06 6.03 7.25
N LEU A 27 -28.81 6.31 7.55
CA LEU A 27 -28.41 7.06 8.75
C LEU A 27 -28.97 8.48 8.76
N ILE A 28 -28.90 9.18 7.62
CA ILE A 28 -29.43 10.53 7.46
C ILE A 28 -30.96 10.56 7.70
N ARG A 29 -31.68 9.56 7.17
CA ARG A 29 -33.15 9.45 7.35
C ARG A 29 -33.57 9.27 8.81
N VAL A 30 -32.75 8.68 9.64
CA VAL A 30 -33.03 8.48 11.07
C VAL A 30 -32.39 9.56 11.94
N GLY A 31 -31.85 10.64 11.33
CA GLY A 31 -31.40 11.84 12.03
C GLY A 31 -29.91 11.90 12.35
N PHE A 32 -29.10 11.00 11.81
CA PHE A 32 -27.64 11.12 11.90
C PHE A 32 -27.09 11.97 10.76
N GLU A 33 -26.09 12.78 11.04
CA GLU A 33 -25.36 13.51 10.02
C GLU A 33 -24.19 12.67 9.51
N VAL A 34 -24.05 12.57 8.19
CA VAL A 34 -22.89 11.92 7.53
C VAL A 34 -22.21 12.97 6.66
N GLU A 35 -21.07 13.45 7.12
CA GLU A 35 -20.30 14.49 6.44
C GLU A 35 -19.56 13.96 5.22
N GLU A 36 -19.04 12.72 5.32
CA GLU A 36 -18.15 12.16 4.28
C GLU A 36 -18.16 10.62 4.30
N ILE A 37 -18.05 10.03 3.11
CA ILE A 37 -17.74 8.60 2.93
C ILE A 37 -16.31 8.49 2.42
N ILE A 38 -15.40 7.94 3.23
CA ILE A 38 -14.00 7.76 2.88
C ILE A 38 -13.77 6.34 2.37
N LYS A 39 -13.35 6.20 1.11
CA LYS A 39 -12.93 4.93 0.51
C LYS A 39 -11.41 4.80 0.59
N GLN A 40 -10.92 4.01 1.53
CA GLN A 40 -9.47 3.78 1.67
C GLN A 40 -8.93 2.97 0.50
N GLY A 41 -7.77 3.38 -0.03
CA GLY A 41 -7.09 2.69 -1.12
C GLY A 41 -7.70 2.89 -2.50
N ALA A 42 -8.71 3.76 -2.66
CA ALA A 42 -9.32 4.05 -3.96
C ALA A 42 -8.36 4.71 -4.96
N ASP A 43 -7.31 5.33 -4.46
CA ASP A 43 -6.24 6.01 -5.20
C ASP A 43 -4.98 5.13 -5.42
N LEU A 44 -5.03 3.86 -4.95
CA LEU A 44 -3.99 2.87 -5.22
C LEU A 44 -4.32 2.13 -6.52
N ILE A 45 -3.47 2.28 -7.54
CA ILE A 45 -3.68 1.67 -8.84
C ILE A 45 -2.44 0.88 -9.26
N GLY A 46 -2.67 -0.23 -9.93
CA GLY A 46 -1.62 -1.02 -10.58
C GLY A 46 -1.02 -2.12 -9.70
N PRO A 47 0.16 -2.65 -10.08
CA PRO A 47 0.70 -3.86 -9.50
C PRO A 47 1.32 -3.59 -8.13
N LEU A 48 0.55 -3.92 -7.08
CA LEU A 48 1.02 -4.03 -5.70
C LEU A 48 1.08 -5.51 -5.33
N LYS A 49 2.20 -5.96 -4.77
CA LYS A 49 2.40 -7.36 -4.39
C LYS A 49 2.95 -7.48 -2.96
N PHE A 50 2.53 -8.53 -2.27
CA PHE A 50 3.28 -8.99 -1.11
C PHE A 50 4.60 -9.58 -1.58
N ALA A 51 5.68 -9.18 -0.93
CA ALA A 51 7.02 -9.62 -1.25
C ALA A 51 7.76 -10.02 0.02
N LYS A 52 8.57 -11.09 -0.06
CA LYS A 52 9.46 -11.48 1.02
C LYS A 52 10.81 -10.81 0.83
N VAL A 53 11.34 -10.22 1.88
CA VAL A 53 12.68 -9.64 1.89
C VAL A 53 13.72 -10.75 1.93
N LEU A 54 14.51 -10.87 0.87
CA LEU A 54 15.56 -11.88 0.74
C LEU A 54 16.94 -11.37 1.19
N SER A 55 17.24 -10.10 0.89
CA SER A 55 18.52 -9.49 1.22
C SER A 55 18.38 -7.97 1.40
N ILE A 56 19.25 -7.43 2.23
CA ILE A 56 19.38 -5.98 2.45
C ILE A 56 20.86 -5.62 2.36
N GLU A 57 21.21 -4.70 1.49
CA GLU A 57 22.52 -4.09 1.39
C GLU A 57 22.39 -2.59 1.75
N GLU A 58 23.11 -2.16 2.77
CA GLU A 58 23.12 -0.76 3.19
C GLU A 58 24.05 0.04 2.27
N ILE A 59 23.54 1.12 1.67
CA ILE A 59 24.33 2.07 0.88
C ILE A 59 24.63 3.27 1.78
N THR A 60 25.87 3.33 2.29
CA THR A 60 26.28 4.32 3.31
C THR A 60 26.99 5.54 2.74
N GLU A 61 27.23 5.57 1.44
CA GLU A 61 28.00 6.63 0.76
C GLU A 61 27.26 7.99 0.69
N PHE A 62 25.97 8.02 1.09
CA PHE A 62 25.11 9.19 0.99
C PHE A 62 24.66 9.68 2.36
N LYS A 63 24.29 10.97 2.45
CA LYS A 63 23.86 11.64 3.70
C LYS A 63 22.66 10.96 4.41
N LYS A 64 21.87 10.18 3.69
CA LYS A 64 20.74 9.41 4.26
C LYS A 64 21.01 7.93 4.06
N PRO A 65 20.75 7.09 5.06
CA PRO A 65 20.83 5.64 4.90
C PRO A 65 19.82 5.19 3.82
N ILE A 66 20.33 4.50 2.83
CA ILE A 66 19.55 3.96 1.72
C ILE A 66 19.84 2.47 1.66
N ARG A 67 18.83 1.66 1.39
CA ARG A 67 18.92 0.23 1.30
C ARG A 67 18.66 -0.25 -0.12
N TYR A 68 19.50 -1.16 -0.58
CA TYR A 68 19.26 -1.94 -1.77
C TYR A 68 18.72 -3.30 -1.36
N VAL A 69 17.48 -3.58 -1.70
CA VAL A 69 16.71 -4.68 -1.11
C VAL A 69 16.36 -5.69 -2.20
N GLY A 70 16.74 -6.93 -1.98
CA GLY A 70 16.33 -8.05 -2.83
C GLY A 70 15.01 -8.63 -2.33
N LEU A 71 14.03 -8.71 -3.21
CA LEU A 71 12.65 -9.13 -2.94
C LEU A 71 12.28 -10.38 -3.76
N ASP A 72 11.57 -11.29 -3.12
CA ASP A 72 10.80 -12.32 -3.80
C ASP A 72 9.34 -11.84 -3.93
N CYS A 73 8.95 -11.52 -5.14
CA CYS A 73 7.59 -11.11 -5.51
C CYS A 73 6.76 -12.24 -6.13
N GLY A 74 7.22 -13.49 -6.01
CA GLY A 74 6.59 -14.66 -6.65
C GLY A 74 6.78 -14.71 -8.17
N GLU A 75 7.86 -14.12 -8.69
CA GLU A 75 8.14 -14.03 -10.13
C GLU A 75 9.23 -15.03 -10.59
N GLY A 76 9.71 -15.87 -9.68
CA GLY A 76 10.78 -16.85 -9.97
C GLY A 76 12.18 -16.22 -10.07
N GLN A 77 12.31 -14.92 -9.89
CA GLN A 77 13.58 -14.18 -9.86
C GLN A 77 13.57 -13.12 -8.78
N THR A 78 14.73 -12.78 -8.25
CA THR A 78 14.88 -11.71 -7.25
C THR A 78 14.70 -10.37 -7.92
N ARG A 79 13.78 -9.56 -7.37
CA ARG A 79 13.57 -8.19 -7.76
C ARG A 79 14.32 -7.27 -6.82
N TYR A 80 15.07 -6.33 -7.36
CA TYR A 80 15.82 -5.38 -6.56
C TYR A 80 15.15 -4.01 -6.56
N VAL A 81 15.04 -3.42 -5.38
CA VAL A 81 14.49 -2.07 -5.18
C VAL A 81 15.37 -1.25 -4.26
N ILE A 82 15.35 0.06 -4.45
CA ILE A 82 15.99 1.02 -3.55
C ILE A 82 14.93 1.58 -2.60
N CYS A 83 15.17 1.48 -1.31
CA CYS A 83 14.25 1.90 -0.26
C CYS A 83 14.97 2.67 0.84
N GLY A 84 14.37 3.77 1.30
CA GLY A 84 14.86 4.54 2.45
C GLY A 84 14.25 4.12 3.78
N ALA A 85 13.31 3.17 3.79
CA ALA A 85 12.68 2.69 5.02
C ALA A 85 13.62 1.74 5.78
N THR A 86 13.55 1.78 7.12
CA THR A 86 14.40 0.98 8.01
C THR A 86 13.62 0.05 8.93
N ASN A 87 12.30 0.03 8.81
CA ASN A 87 11.38 -0.68 9.69
C ASN A 87 11.08 -2.13 9.27
N PHE A 88 11.98 -2.76 8.51
CA PHE A 88 11.88 -4.16 8.10
C PHE A 88 13.25 -4.84 8.10
N ALA A 89 13.26 -6.16 8.16
CA ALA A 89 14.42 -7.04 8.18
C ALA A 89 14.34 -8.14 7.10
N VAL A 90 15.45 -8.86 6.89
CA VAL A 90 15.46 -10.04 6.02
C VAL A 90 14.50 -11.10 6.59
N GLY A 91 13.65 -11.64 5.73
CA GLY A 91 12.61 -12.61 6.08
C GLY A 91 11.22 -12.02 6.25
N ASP A 92 11.11 -10.70 6.44
CA ASP A 92 9.83 -10.02 6.59
C ASP A 92 9.00 -10.03 5.29
N LEU A 93 7.69 -9.99 5.45
CA LEU A 93 6.74 -9.75 4.37
C LEU A 93 6.41 -8.26 4.31
N ILE A 94 6.59 -7.68 3.14
CA ILE A 94 6.31 -6.28 2.86
C ILE A 94 5.38 -6.13 1.66
N VAL A 95 4.83 -4.95 1.46
CA VAL A 95 4.15 -4.60 0.21
C VAL A 95 5.13 -3.90 -0.72
N ALA A 96 5.31 -4.47 -1.91
CA ALA A 96 6.13 -3.90 -2.97
C ALA A 96 5.23 -3.26 -4.04
N ALA A 97 5.51 -2.01 -4.38
CA ALA A 97 4.91 -1.33 -5.52
C ALA A 97 5.80 -1.54 -6.74
N LEU A 98 5.27 -2.23 -7.75
CA LEU A 98 6.02 -2.55 -8.97
C LEU A 98 5.87 -1.45 -10.03
N PRO A 99 6.75 -1.41 -11.05
CA PRO A 99 6.61 -0.47 -12.15
C PRO A 99 5.23 -0.52 -12.79
N GLY A 100 4.59 0.65 -12.95
CA GLY A 100 3.20 0.80 -13.38
C GLY A 100 2.21 1.01 -12.24
N ALA A 101 2.62 0.83 -10.98
CA ALA A 101 1.79 1.22 -9.85
C ALA A 101 1.72 2.75 -9.71
N VAL A 102 0.56 3.23 -9.24
CA VAL A 102 0.35 4.63 -8.85
C VAL A 102 -0.06 4.64 -7.39
N LEU A 103 0.70 5.36 -6.58
CA LEU A 103 0.45 5.54 -5.16
C LEU A 103 -0.30 6.86 -4.91
N PRO A 104 -0.84 7.08 -3.69
CA PRO A 104 -1.54 8.32 -3.35
C PRO A 104 -0.75 9.57 -3.73
N GLY A 105 -1.44 10.59 -4.24
CA GLY A 105 -0.82 11.81 -4.73
C GLY A 105 -0.27 11.69 -6.17
N ASP A 106 -0.80 10.78 -6.98
CA ASP A 106 -0.39 10.51 -8.37
C ASP A 106 1.10 10.13 -8.50
N PHE A 107 1.64 9.48 -7.47
CA PHE A 107 3.02 9.07 -7.44
C PHE A 107 3.22 7.78 -8.23
N LYS A 108 3.75 7.92 -9.45
CA LYS A 108 3.97 6.81 -10.40
C LYS A 108 5.26 6.07 -10.10
N ILE A 109 5.15 4.76 -9.95
CA ILE A 109 6.30 3.87 -9.75
C ILE A 109 6.83 3.42 -11.10
N GLY A 110 8.12 3.60 -11.31
CA GLY A 110 8.85 3.17 -12.51
C GLY A 110 10.17 2.48 -12.14
N ALA A 111 10.73 1.75 -13.10
CA ALA A 111 12.11 1.32 -13.00
C ALA A 111 13.03 2.52 -13.23
N ARG A 112 14.07 2.66 -12.41
CA ARG A 112 15.03 3.76 -12.51
C ARG A 112 16.41 3.34 -12.01
N GLU A 113 17.42 3.96 -12.55
CA GLU A 113 18.78 3.88 -12.01
C GLU A 113 19.00 5.02 -11.01
N THR A 114 19.44 4.67 -9.83
CA THR A 114 19.72 5.61 -8.75
C THR A 114 20.83 5.02 -7.88
N TYR A 115 21.78 5.84 -7.47
CA TYR A 115 22.92 5.40 -6.64
C TYR A 115 23.77 4.29 -7.29
N GLY A 116 23.89 4.30 -8.63
CA GLY A 116 24.64 3.29 -9.38
C GLY A 116 23.99 1.89 -9.41
N LYS A 117 22.73 1.77 -8.99
CA LYS A 117 21.97 0.53 -8.96
C LYS A 117 20.60 0.69 -9.62
N THR A 118 20.09 -0.37 -10.23
CA THR A 118 18.76 -0.39 -10.84
C THR A 118 17.72 -0.71 -9.78
N SER A 119 16.73 0.17 -9.60
CA SER A 119 15.55 -0.08 -8.78
C SER A 119 14.35 -0.39 -9.64
N ASN A 120 13.78 -1.59 -9.50
CA ASN A 120 12.63 -2.08 -10.25
C ASN A 120 11.34 -2.04 -9.41
N GLY A 121 11.06 -0.89 -8.79
CA GLY A 121 9.90 -0.69 -7.93
C GLY A 121 10.25 0.08 -6.65
N MET A 122 9.35 0.00 -5.68
CA MET A 122 9.51 0.59 -4.35
C MET A 122 8.78 -0.28 -3.30
#